data_d91befe2e95ddc0ac54864f05ce19e34
#
_entry.id   d91befe2e95ddc0ac54864f05ce19e34
#
_cell.length_a   1.000
_cell.length_b   1.000
_cell.length_c   1.000
_cell.angle_alpha   90.00
_cell.angle_beta   90.00
_cell.angle_gamma   90.00
#
_symmetry.space_group_name_H-M   'P 1'
#
loop_
_entity.id
_entity.type
_entity.pdbx_description
1 polymer ?
#
loop_
_entity_poly.entity_id
_entity_poly.type
_entity_poly.pdbx_seq_one_letter_code
_entity_poly.pdbx_strand_id
1 'polypeptide(L)'
;MTKKYEITDTVHPTKPHLRRIRALRDIPVIGVRAGDFGGWIEQEYNLDQHGGAWVSDESEVSNCAQVTDTAQVFDGSLVSGNALLNCDMQVGGGANVSRNWHVLYAEVMASTRFPATLFRTENGHYLRVGCWEGTVPEFRRMIEYEKWVEATPDQIELRRPELLAFTAMCEARIATWEKP
;
A
#
# COMPACT_ATOMS: atom_id res chain seq x y z
N MET A 1 -26.01 1.78 10.19
CA MET A 1 -24.66 2.36 10.30
C MET A 1 -24.47 3.42 9.24
N THR A 2 -23.83 4.52 9.56
CA THR A 2 -23.57 5.61 8.59
C THR A 2 -22.51 5.14 7.62
N LYS A 3 -22.72 5.31 6.31
CA LYS A 3 -21.71 4.98 5.29
C LYS A 3 -20.44 5.81 5.53
N LYS A 4 -19.28 5.21 5.23
CA LYS A 4 -17.97 5.88 5.33
C LYS A 4 -17.77 6.85 4.18
N TYR A 5 -18.19 6.46 3.00
CA TYR A 5 -18.08 7.26 1.77
C TYR A 5 -19.29 7.01 0.85
N GLU A 6 -19.42 7.85 -0.13
CA GLU A 6 -20.31 7.66 -1.28
C GLU A 6 -19.53 7.62 -2.58
N ILE A 7 -20.07 6.95 -3.57
CA ILE A 7 -19.61 7.04 -4.96
C ILE A 7 -20.35 8.21 -5.58
N THR A 8 -19.60 9.20 -6.08
CA THR A 8 -20.20 10.41 -6.67
C THR A 8 -20.57 10.21 -8.15
N ASP A 9 -21.29 11.15 -8.73
CA ASP A 9 -21.62 11.17 -10.16
C ASP A 9 -20.41 11.59 -11.04
N THR A 10 -19.30 12.01 -10.44
CA THR A 10 -18.08 12.41 -11.15
C THR A 10 -17.43 11.21 -11.80
N VAL A 11 -17.38 11.23 -13.12
CA VAL A 11 -16.80 10.17 -13.97
C VAL A 11 -15.34 10.46 -14.20
N HIS A 12 -14.51 9.39 -14.18
CA HIS A 12 -13.09 9.51 -14.52
C HIS A 12 -12.92 9.98 -15.98
N PRO A 13 -12.01 10.95 -16.26
CA PRO A 13 -11.90 11.57 -17.60
C PRO A 13 -11.65 10.61 -18.75
N THR A 14 -10.91 9.53 -18.52
CA THR A 14 -10.51 8.56 -19.56
C THR A 14 -11.03 7.14 -19.33
N LYS A 15 -11.61 6.86 -18.15
CA LYS A 15 -12.10 5.53 -17.75
C LYS A 15 -13.54 5.62 -17.24
N PRO A 16 -14.55 5.63 -18.14
CA PRO A 16 -15.94 5.94 -17.80
C PRO A 16 -16.61 4.98 -16.82
N HIS A 17 -16.01 3.84 -16.51
CA HIS A 17 -16.47 2.89 -15.50
C HIS A 17 -16.03 3.28 -14.07
N LEU A 18 -15.08 4.20 -13.91
CA LEU A 18 -14.61 4.67 -12.60
C LEU A 18 -15.36 5.93 -12.16
N ARG A 19 -15.64 5.98 -10.87
CA ARG A 19 -16.30 7.11 -10.21
C ARG A 19 -15.45 7.60 -9.03
N ARG A 20 -15.47 8.91 -8.83
CA ARG A 20 -14.84 9.57 -7.68
C ARG A 20 -15.56 9.19 -6.40
N ILE A 21 -14.84 8.94 -5.33
CA ILE A 21 -15.43 8.78 -4.00
C ILE A 21 -15.37 10.08 -3.19
N ARG A 22 -16.27 10.22 -2.23
CA ARG A 22 -16.29 11.32 -1.26
C ARG A 22 -16.56 10.78 0.14
N ALA A 23 -15.77 11.21 1.12
CA ALA A 23 -15.95 10.85 2.51
C ALA A 23 -17.25 11.43 3.09
N LEU A 24 -18.01 10.61 3.80
CA LEU A 24 -19.24 11.02 4.51
C LEU A 24 -19.00 11.20 6.02
N ARG A 25 -17.85 10.75 6.51
CA ARG A 25 -17.40 10.91 7.90
C ARG A 25 -15.89 11.06 7.95
N ASP A 26 -15.40 11.55 9.06
CA ASP A 26 -13.96 11.65 9.30
C ASP A 26 -13.32 10.24 9.41
N ILE A 27 -12.09 10.15 8.90
CA ILE A 27 -11.21 8.99 9.09
C ILE A 27 -9.91 9.52 9.72
N PRO A 28 -9.89 9.76 11.05
CA PRO A 28 -8.83 10.52 11.70
C PRO A 28 -7.44 9.90 11.57
N VAL A 29 -7.35 8.57 11.49
CA VAL A 29 -6.09 7.83 11.40
C VAL A 29 -5.27 8.18 10.16
N ILE A 30 -5.94 8.67 9.09
CA ILE A 30 -5.30 9.08 7.84
C ILE A 30 -5.57 10.56 7.50
N GLY A 31 -6.17 11.31 8.41
CA GLY A 31 -6.43 12.75 8.24
C GLY A 31 -7.55 13.13 7.27
N VAL A 32 -8.34 12.17 6.79
CA VAL A 32 -9.48 12.41 5.89
C VAL A 32 -10.66 12.97 6.68
N ARG A 33 -11.30 14.02 6.17
CA ARG A 33 -12.48 14.66 6.76
C ARG A 33 -13.73 14.40 5.94
N ALA A 34 -14.87 14.48 6.59
CA ALA A 34 -16.15 14.46 5.90
C ALA A 34 -16.21 15.54 4.82
N GLY A 35 -16.57 15.16 3.60
CA GLY A 35 -16.58 16.03 2.43
C GLY A 35 -15.33 15.92 1.54
N ASP A 36 -14.23 15.38 2.03
CA ASP A 36 -13.01 15.21 1.23
C ASP A 36 -13.24 14.21 0.09
N PHE A 37 -12.71 14.55 -1.08
CA PHE A 37 -12.68 13.63 -2.20
C PHE A 37 -11.53 12.62 -2.02
N GLY A 38 -11.84 11.36 -2.32
CA GLY A 38 -10.84 10.31 -2.45
C GLY A 38 -10.49 10.03 -3.91
N GLY A 39 -9.96 8.84 -4.19
CA GLY A 39 -9.62 8.36 -5.52
C GLY A 39 -10.83 7.86 -6.33
N TRP A 40 -10.56 6.89 -7.19
CA TRP A 40 -11.50 6.36 -8.17
C TRP A 40 -11.76 4.88 -7.90
N ILE A 41 -13.03 4.50 -7.86
CA ILE A 41 -13.42 3.09 -7.75
C ILE A 41 -14.45 2.72 -8.83
N GLU A 42 -14.50 1.46 -9.20
CA GLU A 42 -15.47 0.96 -10.17
C GLU A 42 -16.80 0.62 -9.49
N GLN A 43 -16.73 -0.02 -8.32
CA GLN A 43 -17.89 -0.54 -7.59
C GLN A 43 -17.74 -0.36 -6.09
N GLU A 44 -18.84 -0.40 -5.33
CA GLU A 44 -18.82 -0.20 -3.88
C GLU A 44 -17.98 -1.27 -3.15
N TYR A 45 -17.91 -2.49 -3.67
CA TYR A 45 -17.11 -3.55 -3.04
C TYR A 45 -15.59 -3.38 -3.21
N ASN A 46 -15.13 -2.47 -4.09
CA ASN A 46 -13.70 -2.19 -4.23
C ASN A 46 -13.08 -1.52 -3.00
N LEU A 47 -13.90 -0.84 -2.19
CA LEU A 47 -13.45 -0.20 -0.96
C LEU A 47 -14.42 -0.51 0.18
N ASP A 48 -13.93 -1.09 1.27
CA ASP A 48 -14.76 -1.41 2.42
C ASP A 48 -15.39 -0.13 3.03
N GLN A 49 -16.66 -0.21 3.38
CA GLN A 49 -17.42 0.84 4.09
C GLN A 49 -17.07 0.92 5.59
N HIS A 50 -16.38 -0.10 6.11
CA HIS A 50 -15.94 -0.18 7.50
C HIS A 50 -14.45 0.17 7.63
N GLY A 51 -13.94 0.23 8.85
CA GLY A 51 -12.53 0.46 9.09
C GLY A 51 -11.98 1.80 8.56
N GLY A 52 -10.67 1.84 8.37
CA GLY A 52 -9.89 3.01 7.94
C GLY A 52 -9.39 2.94 6.50
N ALA A 53 -9.74 1.90 5.74
CA ALA A 53 -9.29 1.75 4.35
C ALA A 53 -9.67 2.97 3.49
N TRP A 54 -8.75 3.42 2.64
CA TRP A 54 -8.99 4.59 1.79
C TRP A 54 -8.21 4.54 0.48
N VAL A 55 -8.81 5.12 -0.54
CA VAL A 55 -8.20 5.39 -1.84
C VAL A 55 -8.10 6.88 -1.99
N SER A 56 -6.89 7.41 -2.18
CA SER A 56 -6.61 8.85 -2.24
C SER A 56 -6.24 9.32 -3.63
N ASP A 57 -6.24 10.60 -3.82
CA ASP A 57 -5.71 11.32 -4.97
C ASP A 57 -6.28 10.80 -6.31
N GLU A 58 -5.41 10.54 -7.27
CA GLU A 58 -5.76 9.97 -8.57
C GLU A 58 -5.59 8.44 -8.61
N SER A 59 -5.52 7.79 -7.45
CA SER A 59 -5.43 6.33 -7.37
C SER A 59 -6.73 5.65 -7.77
N GLU A 60 -6.62 4.46 -8.35
CA GLU A 60 -7.73 3.73 -8.95
C GLU A 60 -7.84 2.32 -8.39
N VAL A 61 -9.06 1.89 -8.07
CA VAL A 61 -9.36 0.50 -7.71
C VAL A 61 -10.49 -0.02 -8.60
N SER A 62 -10.25 -1.13 -9.30
CA SER A 62 -11.19 -1.65 -10.31
C SER A 62 -11.25 -3.17 -10.35
N ASN A 63 -12.14 -3.68 -11.21
CA ASN A 63 -12.42 -5.10 -11.36
C ASN A 63 -12.79 -5.73 -10.00
N CYS A 64 -12.28 -6.94 -9.70
CA CYS A 64 -12.54 -7.64 -8.45
C CYS A 64 -11.57 -7.26 -7.30
N ALA A 65 -10.78 -6.21 -7.48
CA ALA A 65 -9.85 -5.76 -6.44
C ALA A 65 -10.59 -5.19 -5.23
N GLN A 66 -10.05 -5.43 -4.04
CA GLN A 66 -10.63 -5.00 -2.77
C GLN A 66 -9.59 -4.32 -1.89
N VAL A 67 -9.99 -3.22 -1.25
CA VAL A 67 -9.20 -2.49 -0.25
C VAL A 67 -10.00 -2.46 1.04
N THR A 68 -9.50 -3.12 2.09
CA THR A 68 -10.22 -3.38 3.34
C THR A 68 -9.41 -3.00 4.58
N ASP A 69 -10.00 -3.14 5.75
CA ASP A 69 -9.41 -2.87 7.06
C ASP A 69 -8.90 -1.43 7.20
N THR A 70 -7.58 -1.24 7.19
CA THR A 70 -6.90 0.05 7.29
C THR A 70 -5.96 0.30 6.11
N ALA A 71 -6.03 -0.53 5.06
CA ALA A 71 -5.19 -0.42 3.87
C ALA A 71 -5.40 0.91 3.13
N GLN A 72 -4.32 1.46 2.59
CA GLN A 72 -4.30 2.74 1.89
C GLN A 72 -3.71 2.60 0.50
N VAL A 73 -4.36 3.25 -0.47
CA VAL A 73 -3.91 3.35 -1.87
C VAL A 73 -3.81 4.83 -2.22
N PHE A 74 -2.63 5.28 -2.67
CA PHE A 74 -2.33 6.69 -2.89
C PHE A 74 -1.28 6.90 -4.00
N ASP A 75 -0.93 8.15 -4.31
CA ASP A 75 0.07 8.55 -5.31
C ASP A 75 -0.17 7.94 -6.70
N GLY A 76 -1.41 8.00 -7.19
CA GLY A 76 -1.75 7.56 -8.54
C GLY A 76 -1.60 6.04 -8.76
N SER A 77 -1.70 5.25 -7.70
CA SER A 77 -1.56 3.79 -7.76
C SER A 77 -2.76 3.12 -8.43
N LEU A 78 -2.50 2.04 -9.17
CA LEU A 78 -3.49 1.23 -9.86
C LEU A 78 -3.63 -0.13 -9.18
N VAL A 79 -4.81 -0.41 -8.63
CA VAL A 79 -5.15 -1.69 -8.00
C VAL A 79 -6.30 -2.32 -8.78
N SER A 80 -6.11 -3.52 -9.31
CA SER A 80 -7.09 -4.12 -10.21
C SER A 80 -7.11 -5.65 -10.12
N GLY A 81 -7.78 -6.32 -11.06
CA GLY A 81 -7.84 -7.78 -11.13
C GLY A 81 -8.45 -8.39 -9.88
N ASN A 82 -7.75 -9.33 -9.25
CA ASN A 82 -8.16 -9.99 -8.01
C ASN A 82 -7.30 -9.58 -6.80
N ALA A 83 -6.69 -8.40 -6.84
CA ALA A 83 -5.84 -7.95 -5.74
C ALA A 83 -6.65 -7.69 -4.47
N LEU A 84 -6.15 -8.15 -3.34
CA LEU A 84 -6.69 -7.85 -2.02
C LEU A 84 -5.63 -7.10 -1.21
N LEU A 85 -5.94 -5.87 -0.85
CA LEU A 85 -5.17 -5.06 0.08
C LEU A 85 -5.93 -4.98 1.39
N ASN A 86 -5.31 -5.40 2.48
CA ASN A 86 -5.91 -5.47 3.81
C ASN A 86 -4.89 -5.11 4.90
N CYS A 87 -5.26 -5.24 6.17
CA CYS A 87 -4.43 -4.84 7.30
C CYS A 87 -3.96 -3.38 7.14
N ASP A 88 -2.72 -3.09 7.51
CA ASP A 88 -2.11 -1.76 7.40
C ASP A 88 -1.26 -1.61 6.12
N MET A 89 -1.62 -2.31 5.04
CA MET A 89 -0.92 -2.19 3.77
C MET A 89 -0.99 -0.77 3.23
N GLN A 90 0.17 -0.24 2.83
CA GLN A 90 0.29 1.08 2.23
C GLN A 90 0.89 0.95 0.83
N VAL A 91 0.12 1.27 -0.18
CA VAL A 91 0.47 1.09 -1.60
C VAL A 91 0.41 2.46 -2.28
N GLY A 92 1.57 2.96 -2.66
CA GLY A 92 1.76 4.30 -3.24
C GLY A 92 2.77 4.30 -4.38
N GLY A 93 3.37 5.47 -4.69
CA GLY A 93 4.47 5.59 -5.63
C GLY A 93 4.19 5.04 -7.04
N GLY A 94 2.95 5.17 -7.54
CA GLY A 94 2.56 4.65 -8.85
C GLY A 94 2.54 3.11 -8.92
N ALA A 95 2.13 2.45 -7.83
CA ALA A 95 1.99 1.00 -7.81
C ALA A 95 1.06 0.48 -8.90
N ASN A 96 1.36 -0.72 -9.40
CA ASN A 96 0.53 -1.45 -10.36
C ASN A 96 0.29 -2.87 -9.86
N VAL A 97 -0.76 -3.03 -9.04
CA VAL A 97 -1.10 -4.25 -8.32
C VAL A 97 -2.37 -4.85 -8.91
N SER A 98 -2.27 -6.02 -9.56
CA SER A 98 -3.42 -6.70 -10.15
C SER A 98 -3.65 -8.11 -9.60
N ARG A 99 -2.78 -8.57 -8.71
CA ARG A 99 -2.83 -9.91 -8.11
C ARG A 99 -2.30 -9.89 -6.68
N ASN A 100 -2.75 -10.79 -5.82
CA ASN A 100 -2.30 -10.87 -4.43
C ASN A 100 -0.78 -11.05 -4.28
N TRP A 101 -0.14 -11.76 -5.20
CA TRP A 101 1.32 -11.94 -5.14
C TRP A 101 2.13 -10.75 -5.69
N HIS A 102 1.48 -9.69 -6.20
CA HIS A 102 2.13 -8.42 -6.50
C HIS A 102 2.42 -7.58 -5.25
N VAL A 103 1.97 -8.05 -4.09
CA VAL A 103 2.22 -7.45 -2.78
C VAL A 103 2.84 -8.48 -1.84
N LEU A 104 3.72 -8.05 -0.96
CA LEU A 104 4.15 -8.78 0.22
C LEU A 104 4.02 -7.85 1.42
N TYR A 105 3.32 -8.29 2.44
CA TYR A 105 3.10 -7.53 3.66
C TYR A 105 3.66 -8.28 4.87
N ALA A 106 4.37 -7.55 5.71
CA ALA A 106 4.78 -7.99 7.04
C ALA A 106 4.22 -7.00 8.07
N GLU A 107 3.35 -7.47 8.93
CA GLU A 107 2.60 -6.63 9.86
C GLU A 107 3.51 -5.91 10.85
N VAL A 108 4.31 -6.64 11.57
CA VAL A 108 5.30 -6.08 12.48
C VAL A 108 6.53 -6.96 12.48
N MET A 109 7.63 -6.40 12.05
CA MET A 109 8.93 -6.99 12.36
C MET A 109 9.31 -6.54 13.78
N ALA A 110 9.59 -7.47 14.67
CA ALA A 110 9.96 -7.18 16.06
C ALA A 110 11.11 -6.15 16.14
N SER A 111 11.95 -6.14 15.12
CA SER A 111 13.07 -5.22 14.97
C SER A 111 12.65 -3.77 14.68
N THR A 112 11.60 -3.51 13.92
CA THR A 112 11.26 -2.15 13.46
C THR A 112 10.03 -1.57 14.15
N ARG A 113 9.11 -2.42 14.63
CA ARG A 113 7.77 -2.07 15.11
C ARG A 113 6.89 -1.39 14.05
N PHE A 114 7.28 -1.44 12.79
CA PHE A 114 6.55 -0.84 11.68
C PHE A 114 6.16 -1.90 10.66
N PRO A 115 4.98 -1.78 10.06
CA PRO A 115 4.60 -2.63 8.95
C PRO A 115 5.52 -2.38 7.75
N ALA A 116 5.70 -3.43 6.97
CA ALA A 116 6.44 -3.37 5.71
C ALA A 116 5.54 -3.83 4.57
N THR A 117 5.50 -3.06 3.49
CA THR A 117 4.75 -3.38 2.29
C THR A 117 5.67 -3.30 1.08
N LEU A 118 5.93 -4.45 0.45
CA LEU A 118 6.53 -4.52 -0.89
C LEU A 118 5.39 -4.58 -1.90
N PHE A 119 5.47 -3.81 -2.97
CA PHE A 119 4.50 -3.84 -4.04
C PHE A 119 5.12 -3.65 -5.42
N ARG A 120 4.45 -4.20 -6.42
CA ARG A 120 4.83 -4.06 -7.83
C ARG A 120 4.46 -2.67 -8.33
N THR A 121 5.35 -2.07 -9.12
CA THR A 121 5.11 -0.85 -9.89
C THR A 121 5.21 -1.13 -11.38
N GLU A 122 4.89 -0.18 -12.22
CA GLU A 122 5.07 -0.30 -13.68
C GLU A 122 6.54 -0.56 -14.05
N ASN A 123 7.48 0.05 -13.33
CA ASN A 123 8.91 0.01 -13.61
C ASN A 123 9.70 -0.94 -12.70
N GLY A 124 9.02 -1.86 -12.01
CA GLY A 124 9.67 -2.82 -11.11
C GLY A 124 8.95 -2.97 -9.78
N HIS A 125 9.56 -2.51 -8.70
CA HIS A 125 9.02 -2.65 -7.35
C HIS A 125 9.33 -1.46 -6.46
N TYR A 126 8.56 -1.35 -5.38
CA TYR A 126 8.78 -0.40 -4.31
C TYR A 126 8.56 -1.09 -2.96
N LEU A 127 9.37 -0.73 -1.98
CA LEU A 127 9.29 -1.22 -0.61
C LEU A 127 9.10 -0.04 0.33
N ARG A 128 8.11 -0.15 1.21
CA ARG A 128 7.87 0.78 2.31
C ARG A 128 8.05 0.05 3.63
N VAL A 129 8.83 0.63 4.55
CA VAL A 129 9.05 0.11 5.92
C VAL A 129 8.91 1.27 6.90
N GLY A 130 7.75 1.40 7.51
CA GLY A 130 7.41 2.58 8.29
C GLY A 130 7.46 3.85 7.44
N CYS A 131 8.33 4.79 7.79
CA CYS A 131 8.56 6.02 7.03
C CYS A 131 9.68 5.91 5.98
N TRP A 132 10.40 4.79 5.92
CA TRP A 132 11.40 4.56 4.88
C TRP A 132 10.75 4.04 3.61
N GLU A 133 11.22 4.52 2.46
CA GLU A 133 10.73 4.14 1.13
C GLU A 133 11.88 4.00 0.15
N GLY A 134 11.79 3.03 -0.75
CA GLY A 134 12.76 2.80 -1.81
C GLY A 134 12.66 1.42 -2.43
N THR A 135 13.72 1.00 -3.10
CA THR A 135 13.84 -0.35 -3.67
C THR A 135 14.45 -1.34 -2.69
N VAL A 136 14.24 -2.63 -2.90
CA VAL A 136 14.83 -3.67 -2.05
C VAL A 136 16.37 -3.63 -2.05
N PRO A 137 17.07 -3.39 -3.18
CA PRO A 137 18.53 -3.18 -3.16
C PRO A 137 18.98 -1.97 -2.33
N GLU A 138 18.25 -0.87 -2.35
CA GLU A 138 18.55 0.31 -1.52
C GLU A 138 18.37 0.01 -0.04
N PHE A 139 17.27 -0.68 0.32
CA PHE A 139 17.02 -1.11 1.68
C PHE A 139 18.12 -2.06 2.20
N ARG A 140 18.51 -3.06 1.39
CA ARG A 140 19.62 -3.97 1.70
C ARG A 140 20.91 -3.20 1.95
N ARG A 141 21.26 -2.25 1.07
CA ARG A 141 22.46 -1.41 1.22
C ARG A 141 22.44 -0.62 2.52
N MET A 142 21.30 -0.02 2.85
CA MET A 142 21.12 0.69 4.12
C MET A 142 21.37 -0.23 5.32
N ILE A 143 20.82 -1.46 5.30
CA ILE A 143 20.99 -2.44 6.38
C ILE A 143 22.44 -2.90 6.53
N GLU A 144 23.15 -3.11 5.42
CA GLU A 144 24.52 -3.64 5.42
C GLU A 144 25.56 -2.60 5.84
N TYR A 145 25.42 -1.37 5.36
CA TYR A 145 26.50 -0.38 5.43
C TYR A 145 26.27 0.76 6.40
N GLU A 146 25.06 0.96 6.92
CA GLU A 146 24.73 2.25 7.47
C GLU A 146 24.35 2.32 8.93
N LYS A 147 24.52 3.53 9.41
CA LYS A 147 23.93 4.08 10.59
C LYS A 147 22.45 4.32 10.32
N TRP A 148 21.60 3.46 10.84
CA TRP A 148 20.18 3.75 10.79
C TRP A 148 19.88 4.96 11.65
N VAL A 149 19.21 5.91 11.07
CA VAL A 149 18.75 7.09 11.81
C VAL A 149 17.94 6.60 13.02
N GLU A 150 18.33 7.04 14.20
CA GLU A 150 17.67 6.71 15.50
C GLU A 150 17.90 5.29 16.07
N ALA A 151 18.82 4.49 15.55
CA ALA A 151 19.15 3.20 16.14
C ALA A 151 20.56 3.19 16.78
N THR A 152 20.67 2.59 17.96
CA THR A 152 21.99 2.36 18.61
C THR A 152 22.72 1.22 17.91
N PRO A 153 24.07 1.13 18.03
CA PRO A 153 24.83 0.00 17.45
C PRO A 153 24.28 -1.36 17.86
N ASP A 154 23.94 -1.56 19.12
CA ASP A 154 23.37 -2.82 19.63
C ASP A 154 22.01 -3.13 19.00
N GLN A 155 21.18 -2.12 18.79
CA GLN A 155 19.90 -2.28 18.09
C GLN A 155 20.10 -2.65 16.62
N ILE A 156 21.09 -2.08 15.97
CA ILE A 156 21.45 -2.40 14.58
C ILE A 156 21.89 -3.87 14.49
N GLU A 157 22.79 -4.30 15.35
CA GLU A 157 23.29 -5.68 15.35
C GLU A 157 22.16 -6.69 15.60
N LEU A 158 21.29 -6.41 16.56
CA LEU A 158 20.12 -7.25 16.86
C LEU A 158 19.14 -7.38 15.71
N ARG A 159 18.89 -6.27 15.00
CA ARG A 159 17.85 -6.21 13.96
C ARG A 159 18.32 -6.63 12.56
N ARG A 160 19.60 -6.47 12.29
CA ARG A 160 20.19 -6.74 10.97
C ARG A 160 19.85 -8.11 10.39
N PRO A 161 19.98 -9.24 11.13
CA PRO A 161 19.67 -10.57 10.60
C PRO A 161 18.21 -10.70 10.12
N GLU A 162 17.26 -10.18 10.90
CA GLU A 162 15.83 -10.21 10.55
C GLU A 162 15.54 -9.38 9.30
N LEU A 163 16.10 -8.19 9.21
CA LEU A 163 15.90 -7.30 8.06
C LEU A 163 16.54 -7.85 6.78
N LEU A 164 17.71 -8.49 6.88
CA LEU A 164 18.32 -9.19 5.75
C LEU A 164 17.50 -10.40 5.29
N ALA A 165 16.93 -11.16 6.21
CA ALA A 165 16.01 -12.26 5.87
C ALA A 165 14.75 -11.73 5.18
N PHE A 166 14.21 -10.60 5.65
CA PHE A 166 13.07 -9.94 5.01
C PHE A 166 13.41 -9.46 3.59
N THR A 167 14.60 -8.87 3.36
CA THR A 167 15.02 -8.50 1.99
C THR A 167 15.11 -9.71 1.07
N ALA A 168 15.64 -10.84 1.55
CA ALA A 168 15.69 -12.07 0.78
C ALA A 168 14.29 -12.60 0.42
N MET A 169 13.33 -12.49 1.33
CA MET A 169 11.93 -12.82 1.06
C MET A 169 11.31 -11.87 0.02
N CYS A 170 11.62 -10.59 0.07
CA CYS A 170 11.19 -9.62 -0.94
C CYS A 170 11.76 -9.97 -2.33
N GLU A 171 13.05 -10.28 -2.43
CA GLU A 171 13.71 -10.69 -3.67
C GLU A 171 13.08 -11.95 -4.27
N ALA A 172 12.83 -12.95 -3.42
CA ALA A 172 12.12 -14.17 -3.83
C ALA A 172 10.70 -13.88 -4.36
N ARG A 173 9.99 -12.94 -3.75
CA ARG A 173 8.66 -12.50 -4.20
C ARG A 173 8.76 -11.80 -5.55
N ILE A 174 9.68 -10.85 -5.74
CA ILE A 174 9.89 -10.10 -6.98
C ILE A 174 10.19 -11.08 -8.13
N ALA A 175 11.01 -12.08 -7.90
CA ALA A 175 11.33 -13.10 -8.91
C ALA A 175 10.10 -13.90 -9.39
N THR A 176 8.97 -13.88 -8.68
CA THR A 176 7.71 -14.49 -9.13
C THR A 176 6.93 -13.61 -10.09
N TRP A 177 7.17 -12.30 -10.11
CA TRP A 177 6.42 -11.35 -10.94
C TRP A 177 6.81 -11.39 -12.42
N GLU A 178 8.01 -11.85 -12.71
CA GLU A 178 8.56 -11.99 -14.06
C GLU A 178 8.15 -13.31 -14.74
N LYS A 179 7.51 -14.21 -13.98
CA LYS A 179 7.01 -15.48 -14.53
C LYS A 179 5.64 -15.27 -15.16
N PRO A 180 5.43 -15.74 -16.39
CA PRO A 180 4.15 -15.62 -17.12
C PRO A 180 2.99 -16.33 -16.42
#